data_bba0a6caab9efa65c0f2d06b99fa4786
#
_entry.id   bba0a6caab9efa65c0f2d06b99fa4786
#
_cell.length_a   1.000
_cell.length_b   1.000
_cell.length_c   1.000
_cell.angle_alpha   90.00
_cell.angle_beta   90.00
_cell.angle_gamma   90.00
#
_symmetry.space_group_name_H-M   'P 1'
#
loop_
_entity.id
_entity.type
_entity.pdbx_description
1 polymer ?
#
loop_
_entity_poly.entity_id
_entity_poly.type
_entity_poly.pdbx_seq_one_letter_code
_entity_poly.pdbx_strand_id
1 'polypeptide(L)'
;YEIMSIMTQNDAAGLAVRTTLGTVSGTDLAGYDSQLKTTRLFSSAADAVAFAQSADVQKTMKSVAKFSFEHGLLGEGASSEDFIGVGYPGGAVTGDKANVKFRFDDTYMKMAAEGKL
;
A
#
# COMPACT_ATOMS: atom_id res chain seq x y z
N TYR A 1 -9.16 7.15 -6.63
CA TYR A 1 -10.16 6.17 -6.17
C TYR A 1 -11.29 5.95 -7.17
N GLU A 2 -11.78 6.97 -7.88
CA GLU A 2 -12.87 6.81 -8.86
C GLU A 2 -12.54 5.76 -9.92
N ILE A 3 -11.40 5.87 -10.58
CA ILE A 3 -10.97 4.90 -11.61
C ILE A 3 -10.81 3.49 -11.01
N MET A 4 -10.25 3.36 -9.81
CA MET A 4 -10.14 2.06 -9.13
C MET A 4 -11.51 1.48 -8.80
N SER A 5 -12.46 2.32 -8.37
CA SER A 5 -13.84 1.89 -8.11
C SER A 5 -14.51 1.37 -9.37
N ILE A 6 -14.39 2.08 -10.51
CA ILE A 6 -14.92 1.63 -11.80
C ILE A 6 -14.23 0.34 -12.26
N MET A 7 -12.91 0.30 -12.17
CA MET A 7 -12.10 -0.84 -12.63
C MET A 7 -12.47 -2.15 -11.93
N THR A 8 -12.90 -2.11 -10.67
CA THR A 8 -13.28 -3.30 -9.89
C THR A 8 -14.69 -3.80 -10.20
N GLN A 9 -15.49 -3.08 -11.01
CA GLN A 9 -16.84 -3.48 -11.41
C GLN A 9 -16.80 -4.50 -12.56
N ASN A 10 -17.75 -5.45 -12.52
CA ASN A 10 -17.91 -6.46 -13.57
C ASN A 10 -18.97 -6.04 -14.61
N ASP A 11 -18.87 -4.79 -15.06
CA ASP A 11 -19.75 -4.21 -16.08
C ASP A 11 -18.93 -3.69 -17.29
N ALA A 12 -19.62 -3.11 -18.26
CA ALA A 12 -19.00 -2.57 -19.48
C ALA A 12 -17.97 -1.46 -19.19
N ALA A 13 -18.22 -0.63 -18.18
CA ALA A 13 -17.31 0.45 -17.80
C ALA A 13 -16.02 -0.11 -17.15
N GLY A 14 -16.15 -1.04 -16.21
CA GLY A 14 -15.00 -1.71 -15.59
C GLY A 14 -14.17 -2.49 -16.61
N LEU A 15 -14.83 -3.18 -17.54
CA LEU A 15 -14.16 -3.90 -18.63
C LEU A 15 -13.36 -2.94 -19.52
N ALA A 16 -13.96 -1.81 -19.94
CA ALA A 16 -13.30 -0.82 -20.79
C ALA A 16 -12.07 -0.22 -20.10
N VAL A 17 -12.18 0.12 -18.81
CA VAL A 17 -11.06 0.66 -18.03
C VAL A 17 -9.93 -0.38 -17.94
N ARG A 18 -10.22 -1.64 -17.59
CA ARG A 18 -9.18 -2.69 -17.49
C ARG A 18 -8.53 -2.98 -18.84
N THR A 19 -9.29 -2.95 -19.94
CA THR A 19 -8.73 -3.13 -21.30
C THR A 19 -7.75 -2.00 -21.62
N THR A 20 -8.13 -0.75 -21.35
CA THR A 20 -7.28 0.42 -21.61
C THR A 20 -6.01 0.36 -20.77
N LEU A 21 -6.14 0.11 -19.47
CA LEU A 21 -4.99 0.03 -18.55
C LEU A 21 -4.08 -1.16 -18.88
N GLY A 22 -4.63 -2.29 -19.30
CA GLY A 22 -3.85 -3.43 -19.78
C GLY A 22 -3.00 -3.05 -21.00
N THR A 23 -3.59 -2.39 -21.98
CA THR A 23 -2.85 -1.92 -23.18
C THR A 23 -1.71 -0.96 -22.80
N VAL A 24 -1.98 0.01 -21.91
CA VAL A 24 -0.94 0.94 -21.41
C VAL A 24 0.16 0.22 -20.64
N SER A 25 -0.18 -0.85 -19.94
CA SER A 25 0.76 -1.69 -19.18
C SER A 25 1.48 -2.74 -20.04
N GLY A 26 1.27 -2.74 -21.35
CA GLY A 26 1.94 -3.66 -22.28
C GLY A 26 1.38 -5.09 -22.24
N THR A 27 0.12 -5.28 -21.82
CA THR A 27 -0.55 -6.58 -21.78
C THR A 27 -1.98 -6.48 -22.34
N ASP A 28 -2.62 -7.64 -22.54
CA ASP A 28 -4.05 -7.71 -22.87
C ASP A 28 -4.91 -7.71 -21.59
N LEU A 29 -6.23 -7.73 -21.77
CA LEU A 29 -7.18 -7.76 -20.66
C LEU A 29 -6.95 -8.97 -19.73
N ALA A 30 -6.70 -10.15 -20.28
CA ALA A 30 -6.51 -11.36 -19.49
C ALA A 30 -5.25 -11.31 -18.64
N GLY A 31 -4.16 -10.79 -19.20
CA GLY A 31 -2.92 -10.54 -18.47
C GLY A 31 -3.09 -9.49 -17.38
N TYR A 32 -3.81 -8.41 -17.67
CA TYR A 32 -4.10 -7.37 -16.68
C TYR A 32 -4.97 -7.89 -15.53
N ASP A 33 -6.05 -8.61 -15.83
CA ASP A 33 -6.90 -9.26 -14.82
C ASP A 33 -6.12 -10.27 -13.95
N SER A 34 -5.14 -10.96 -14.53
CA SER A 34 -4.25 -11.84 -13.78
C SER A 34 -3.38 -11.07 -12.80
N GLN A 35 -2.83 -9.91 -13.19
CA GLN A 35 -2.06 -9.04 -12.31
C GLN A 35 -2.91 -8.51 -11.15
N LEU A 36 -4.17 -8.13 -11.42
CA LEU A 36 -5.08 -7.63 -10.39
C LEU A 36 -5.38 -8.67 -9.30
N LYS A 37 -5.37 -9.97 -9.61
CA LYS A 37 -5.58 -11.04 -8.62
C LYS A 37 -4.51 -11.09 -7.53
N THR A 38 -3.31 -10.64 -7.83
CA THR A 38 -2.16 -10.62 -6.91
C THR A 38 -1.90 -9.22 -6.32
N THR A 39 -2.73 -8.23 -6.68
CA THR A 39 -2.59 -6.85 -6.24
C THR A 39 -3.73 -6.47 -5.31
N ARG A 40 -3.41 -6.03 -4.11
CA ARG A 40 -4.42 -5.45 -3.22
C ARG A 40 -4.71 -4.01 -3.65
N LEU A 41 -5.92 -3.79 -4.15
CA LEU A 41 -6.42 -2.47 -4.52
C LEU A 41 -7.34 -1.91 -3.44
N PHE A 42 -7.30 -0.60 -3.27
CA PHE A 42 -8.24 0.15 -2.45
C PHE A 42 -9.17 0.95 -3.36
N SER A 43 -10.37 0.45 -3.58
CA SER A 43 -11.38 1.11 -4.42
C SER A 43 -12.07 2.28 -3.72
N SER A 44 -11.93 2.38 -2.39
CA SER A 44 -12.42 3.53 -1.63
C SER A 44 -11.30 4.16 -0.79
N ALA A 45 -11.37 5.48 -0.61
CA ALA A 45 -10.45 6.21 0.25
C ALA A 45 -10.60 5.81 1.71
N ALA A 46 -11.82 5.51 2.16
CA ALA A 46 -12.10 5.07 3.52
C ALA A 46 -11.41 3.74 3.85
N ASP A 47 -11.41 2.77 2.92
CA ASP A 47 -10.70 1.49 3.10
C ASP A 47 -9.19 1.68 3.15
N ALA A 48 -8.66 2.60 2.35
CA ALA A 48 -7.24 2.94 2.38
C ALA A 48 -6.82 3.57 3.72
N VAL A 49 -7.64 4.47 4.27
CA VAL A 49 -7.44 5.05 5.61
C VAL A 49 -7.48 3.95 6.68
N ALA A 50 -8.53 3.11 6.66
CA ALA A 50 -8.67 2.02 7.61
C ALA A 50 -7.48 1.06 7.59
N PHE A 51 -6.98 0.74 6.40
CA PHE A 51 -5.77 -0.08 6.24
C PHE A 51 -4.54 0.61 6.84
N ALA A 52 -4.27 1.87 6.47
CA ALA A 52 -3.09 2.61 6.95
C ALA A 52 -3.05 2.76 8.48
N GLN A 53 -4.22 2.82 9.12
CA GLN A 53 -4.38 2.93 10.57
C GLN A 53 -4.45 1.57 11.29
N SER A 54 -4.48 0.46 10.57
CA SER A 54 -4.72 -0.85 11.16
C SER A 54 -3.52 -1.37 11.96
N ALA A 55 -3.80 -2.11 13.00
CA ALA A 55 -2.77 -2.85 13.75
C ALA A 55 -2.08 -3.92 12.88
N ASP A 56 -2.76 -4.44 11.87
CA ASP A 56 -2.21 -5.45 10.95
C ASP A 56 -1.08 -4.89 10.10
N VAL A 57 -1.15 -3.62 9.67
CA VAL A 57 -0.03 -2.95 8.97
C VAL A 57 1.19 -2.90 9.88
N GLN A 58 1.03 -2.52 11.14
CA GLN A 58 2.15 -2.47 12.09
C GLN A 58 2.76 -3.85 12.31
N LYS A 59 1.92 -4.88 12.47
CA LYS A 59 2.36 -6.27 12.62
C LYS A 59 3.10 -6.77 11.36
N THR A 60 2.56 -6.48 10.18
CA THR A 60 3.18 -6.84 8.90
C THR A 60 4.54 -6.15 8.75
N MET A 61 4.64 -4.86 9.07
CA MET A 61 5.89 -4.13 8.97
C MET A 61 6.96 -4.64 9.94
N LYS A 62 6.59 -5.14 11.12
CA LYS A 62 7.54 -5.84 12.01
C LYS A 62 8.08 -7.13 11.36
N SER A 63 7.21 -7.91 10.71
CA SER A 63 7.65 -9.12 9.99
C SER A 63 8.56 -8.77 8.80
N VAL A 64 8.26 -7.67 8.08
CA VAL A 64 9.12 -7.15 7.01
C VAL A 64 10.48 -6.70 7.55
N ALA A 65 10.52 -5.97 8.66
CA ALA A 65 11.75 -5.52 9.28
C ALA A 65 12.63 -6.71 9.70
N LYS A 66 12.03 -7.70 10.35
CA LYS A 66 12.72 -8.94 10.73
C LYS A 66 13.30 -9.66 9.50
N PHE A 67 12.48 -9.92 8.49
CA PHE A 67 12.93 -10.54 7.24
C PHE A 67 14.08 -9.75 6.60
N SER A 68 13.95 -8.43 6.52
CA SER A 68 14.95 -7.56 5.91
C SER A 68 16.28 -7.62 6.67
N PHE A 69 16.24 -7.67 7.98
CA PHE A 69 17.45 -7.81 8.81
C PHE A 69 18.09 -9.19 8.63
N GLU A 70 17.32 -10.28 8.74
CA GLU A 70 17.81 -11.66 8.59
C GLU A 70 18.43 -11.94 7.21
N HIS A 71 18.02 -11.19 6.17
CA HIS A 71 18.53 -11.32 4.81
C HIS A 71 19.54 -10.22 4.40
N GLY A 72 20.00 -9.42 5.35
CA GLY A 72 21.01 -8.38 5.10
C GLY A 72 20.54 -7.19 4.27
N LEU A 73 19.21 -7.03 4.05
CA LEU A 73 18.65 -5.97 3.21
C LEU A 73 18.72 -4.58 3.86
N LEU A 74 18.97 -4.50 5.16
CA LEU A 74 19.14 -3.24 5.89
C LEU A 74 20.58 -2.70 5.82
N GLY A 75 21.49 -3.44 5.18
CA GLY A 75 22.90 -3.08 5.05
C GLY A 75 23.78 -3.53 6.23
N GLU A 76 25.10 -3.52 6.03
CA GLU A 76 26.08 -4.02 7.00
C GLU A 76 26.10 -3.24 8.34
N GLY A 77 25.60 -2.00 8.34
CA GLY A 77 25.53 -1.18 9.54
C GLY A 77 24.34 -1.45 10.44
N ALA A 78 23.39 -2.30 10.02
CA ALA A 78 22.20 -2.60 10.80
C ALA A 78 22.53 -3.56 11.95
N SER A 79 22.29 -3.12 13.19
CA SER A 79 22.58 -3.88 14.40
C SER A 79 21.41 -4.79 14.84
N SER A 80 20.20 -4.55 14.34
CA SER A 80 19.00 -5.32 14.68
C SER A 80 17.88 -5.08 13.66
N GLU A 81 16.79 -5.85 13.76
CA GLU A 81 15.57 -5.64 12.98
C GLU A 81 14.91 -4.28 13.25
N ASP A 82 15.16 -3.68 14.41
CA ASP A 82 14.66 -2.37 14.80
C ASP A 82 15.53 -1.18 14.33
N PHE A 83 16.55 -1.42 13.50
CA PHE A 83 17.49 -0.38 13.03
C PHE A 83 16.78 0.77 12.29
N ILE A 84 15.74 0.47 11.54
CA ILE A 84 14.92 1.46 10.83
C ILE A 84 13.59 1.65 11.55
N GLY A 85 13.25 2.90 11.84
CA GLY A 85 11.94 3.27 12.35
C GLY A 85 10.90 3.37 11.24
N VAL A 86 9.68 2.90 11.51
CA VAL A 86 8.49 3.05 10.68
C VAL A 86 7.45 3.85 11.43
N GLY A 87 7.06 5.01 10.89
CA GLY A 87 6.01 5.86 11.44
C GLY A 87 4.63 5.51 10.88
N TYR A 88 3.61 5.69 11.70
CA TYR A 88 2.20 5.40 11.36
C TYR A 88 1.29 6.59 11.67
N PRO A 89 0.10 6.64 11.07
CA PRO A 89 -0.92 7.62 11.44
C PRO A 89 -1.17 7.65 12.96
N GLY A 90 -1.36 8.84 13.50
CA GLY A 90 -1.51 8.99 14.95
C GLY A 90 -0.20 9.02 15.75
N GLY A 91 0.97 8.99 15.08
CA GLY A 91 2.27 9.18 15.70
C GLY A 91 2.92 7.93 16.30
N ALA A 92 2.32 6.75 16.13
CA ALA A 92 2.94 5.49 16.52
C ALA A 92 4.21 5.23 15.68
N VAL A 93 5.22 4.62 16.28
CA VAL A 93 6.46 4.23 15.60
C VAL A 93 6.85 2.83 16.04
N THR A 94 7.22 1.97 15.09
CA THR A 94 7.93 0.70 15.35
C THR A 94 9.39 0.85 14.92
N GLY A 95 10.30 0.12 15.56
CA GLY A 95 11.74 0.26 15.36
C GLY A 95 12.31 1.53 15.98
N ASP A 96 13.46 1.98 15.51
CA ASP A 96 14.18 3.15 16.08
C ASP A 96 13.47 4.47 15.75
N LYS A 97 12.92 5.10 16.78
CA LYS A 97 12.26 6.41 16.69
C LYS A 97 13.19 7.53 16.24
N ALA A 98 14.49 7.40 16.48
CA ALA A 98 15.49 8.40 16.05
C ALA A 98 15.88 8.21 14.57
N ASN A 99 15.57 7.04 13.98
CA ASN A 99 15.94 6.69 12.61
C ASN A 99 14.72 6.33 11.74
N VAL A 100 13.65 7.11 11.80
CA VAL A 100 12.43 6.88 10.98
C VAL A 100 12.73 7.17 9.52
N LYS A 101 12.71 6.12 8.68
CA LYS A 101 12.97 6.19 7.23
C LYS A 101 11.74 5.92 6.38
N PHE A 102 10.72 5.32 6.94
CA PHE A 102 9.47 5.00 6.26
C PHE A 102 8.27 5.50 7.06
N ARG A 103 7.24 6.01 6.36
CA ARG A 103 6.02 6.51 7.00
C ARG A 103 4.79 6.11 6.20
N PHE A 104 3.79 5.64 6.91
CA PHE A 104 2.43 5.59 6.39
C PHE A 104 1.75 6.92 6.69
N ASP A 105 1.38 7.65 5.64
CA ASP A 105 0.67 8.92 5.74
C ASP A 105 -0.75 8.76 5.19
N ASP A 106 -1.74 9.06 5.99
CA ASP A 106 -3.16 8.96 5.63
C ASP A 106 -3.82 10.31 5.34
N THR A 107 -3.06 11.40 5.30
CA THR A 107 -3.57 12.77 5.14
C THR A 107 -4.41 12.91 3.88
N TYR A 108 -3.85 12.58 2.72
CA TYR A 108 -4.56 12.72 1.44
C TYR A 108 -5.68 11.69 1.28
N MET A 109 -5.53 10.49 1.85
CA MET A 109 -6.60 9.49 1.85
C MET A 109 -7.80 9.97 2.67
N LYS A 110 -7.57 10.63 3.81
CA LYS A 110 -8.63 11.27 4.61
C LYS A 110 -9.30 12.40 3.85
N MET A 111 -8.53 13.28 3.22
CA MET A 111 -9.09 14.36 2.40
C MET A 111 -9.99 13.81 1.29
N ALA A 112 -9.55 12.74 0.62
CA ALA A 112 -10.36 12.08 -0.40
C ALA A 112 -11.62 11.43 0.18
N ALA A 113 -11.54 10.78 1.35
CA ALA A 113 -12.69 10.17 2.02
C ALA A 113 -13.72 11.22 2.49
N GLU A 114 -13.27 12.44 2.76
CA GLU A 114 -14.09 13.58 3.19
C GLU A 114 -14.57 14.44 2.02
N GLY A 115 -14.26 14.09 0.77
CA GLY A 115 -14.61 14.86 -0.42
C GLY A 115 -13.90 16.23 -0.51
N LYS A 116 -12.69 16.33 0.02
CA LYS A 116 -11.90 17.57 0.07
C LYS A 116 -10.74 17.61 -0.98
N LEU A 117 -10.72 16.65 -1.88
CA LEU A 117 -9.81 16.59 -3.05
C LEU A 117 -10.58 16.78 -4.32
#